data_e2dc0e6e0c825a24bda6cbc760386796
#
_entry.id   e2dc0e6e0c825a24bda6cbc760386796
#
_cell.length_a   1.000
_cell.length_b   1.000
_cell.length_c   1.000
_cell.angle_alpha   90.00
_cell.angle_beta   90.00
_cell.angle_gamma   90.00
#
_symmetry.space_group_name_H-M   'P 1'
#
loop_
_entity.id
_entity.type
_entity.pdbx_description
1 polymer ?
#
loop_
_entity_poly.entity_id
_entity_poly.type
_entity_poly.pdbx_seq_one_letter_code
_entity_poly.pdbx_strand_id
1 'polypeptide(L)'
;MKKLIALLLALVMVLGLVACASTTTTTEPANEPAPATETPAAEEPAAEEETTAEAPAETKKTIYVLAPNPDHGWTGAIGVFAQAKVDELNAEGRYNAILQTFASADDQIKQIEDIIANNPGDGSIGVAMLPANTDLENAIQQLADAGIPYTAADRIIPSVASTAVSNIKYDNVEIGAAAASYLVSKGMVEGDKVVCIEGDGSSADTDRTDGFNKYLLGEVEYNGKKIDTPWTSLDSVSYSGSTGWNPANAQAYFETYMSNADNADTKYIAAWDSGLALAVCDALAGSAIDDATKEAFLANGPFLTGCGGPKSIYAVIAGDYTNYPVAEQFGGIMDVTYPPAMIQDTIQALVDYFDGKDVPQENTQSAQCVTADNV
;
A
#
# COMPACT_ATOMS: atom_id res chain seq x y z
N MET A 1 34.28 14.57 27.47
CA MET A 1 33.89 13.95 26.22
C MET A 1 33.20 14.89 25.19
N LYS A 2 32.85 16.14 25.53
CA LYS A 2 32.25 17.11 24.58
C LYS A 2 33.24 17.97 23.77
N LYS A 3 34.56 17.85 24.02
CA LYS A 3 35.62 18.62 23.31
C LYS A 3 36.39 17.82 22.25
N LEU A 4 36.11 16.52 22.10
CA LEU A 4 36.77 15.66 21.09
C LEU A 4 35.95 15.52 19.80
N ILE A 5 34.70 15.87 19.82
CA ILE A 5 33.77 15.76 18.64
C ILE A 5 33.90 16.98 17.73
N ALA A 6 34.34 18.12 18.25
CA ALA A 6 34.49 19.34 17.45
C ALA A 6 35.74 19.37 16.56
N LEU A 7 36.71 18.46 16.77
CA LEU A 7 37.98 18.44 16.00
C LEU A 7 37.94 17.48 14.77
N LEU A 8 36.94 16.64 14.67
CA LEU A 8 36.79 15.67 13.55
C LEU A 8 35.92 16.22 12.42
N LEU A 9 35.17 17.30 12.64
CA LEU A 9 34.32 17.94 11.61
C LEU A 9 35.06 19.02 10.80
N ALA A 10 36.25 19.41 11.18
CA ALA A 10 37.03 20.46 10.50
C ALA A 10 38.03 19.90 9.46
N LEU A 11 38.15 18.59 9.30
CA LEU A 11 39.19 17.99 8.41
C LEU A 11 38.65 17.44 7.08
N VAL A 12 37.35 17.62 6.77
CA VAL A 12 36.73 17.10 5.53
C VAL A 12 36.47 18.20 4.50
N MET A 13 36.76 19.48 4.77
CA MET A 13 36.48 20.60 3.86
C MET A 13 37.70 21.19 3.09
N VAL A 14 38.83 20.51 2.97
CA VAL A 14 40.03 21.07 2.32
C VAL A 14 40.56 20.24 1.15
N LEU A 15 39.80 19.37 0.53
CA LEU A 15 40.28 18.65 -0.67
C LEU A 15 39.26 18.69 -1.78
N GLY A 16 39.20 19.82 -2.51
CA GLY A 16 38.31 19.94 -3.66
C GLY A 16 38.46 21.23 -4.48
N LEU A 17 39.66 21.72 -4.70
CA LEU A 17 39.91 22.87 -5.59
C LEU A 17 41.30 22.81 -6.19
N VAL A 18 41.48 22.18 -7.35
CA VAL A 18 42.49 22.43 -8.40
C VAL A 18 42.08 21.52 -9.59
N ALA A 19 41.64 22.04 -10.71
CA ALA A 19 42.37 22.53 -11.83
C ALA A 19 41.44 22.96 -12.98
N CYS A 20 41.44 24.23 -13.28
CA CYS A 20 41.19 24.76 -14.61
C CYS A 20 42.47 25.45 -15.04
N ALA A 21 43.00 25.08 -16.16
CA ALA A 21 43.93 25.97 -16.90
C ALA A 21 43.86 25.65 -18.40
N SER A 22 43.47 26.68 -19.10
CA SER A 22 43.53 27.03 -20.51
C SER A 22 44.80 26.69 -21.26
N THR A 23 44.68 26.43 -22.56
CA THR A 23 45.62 27.04 -23.51
C THR A 23 44.92 27.22 -24.90
N THR A 24 44.78 28.46 -25.27
CA THR A 24 44.64 29.02 -26.59
C THR A 24 45.90 28.87 -27.41
N THR A 25 45.84 28.58 -28.70
CA THR A 25 46.78 29.15 -29.69
C THR A 25 46.12 29.23 -31.07
N THR A 26 46.11 30.42 -31.55
CA THR A 26 45.84 31.03 -32.85
C THR A 26 46.85 30.58 -33.90
N THR A 27 46.41 30.42 -35.17
CA THR A 27 47.03 31.12 -36.33
C THR A 27 46.30 30.77 -37.63
N GLU A 28 45.83 31.81 -38.33
CA GLU A 28 45.59 31.97 -39.77
C GLU A 28 46.88 32.30 -40.48
N PRO A 29 47.07 32.39 -41.82
CA PRO A 29 46.11 32.67 -42.87
C PRO A 29 46.37 32.05 -44.30
N ALA A 30 45.37 32.21 -45.16
CA ALA A 30 45.40 32.60 -46.59
C ALA A 30 46.07 31.71 -47.67
N ASN A 31 45.29 31.33 -48.68
CA ASN A 31 45.47 31.87 -50.04
C ASN A 31 44.40 31.34 -51.01
N GLU A 32 43.72 32.29 -51.67
CA GLU A 32 42.96 32.12 -52.91
C GLU A 32 43.94 32.20 -54.10
N PRO A 33 43.71 31.71 -55.30
CA PRO A 33 42.76 32.32 -56.23
C PRO A 33 42.04 31.41 -57.26
N ALA A 34 40.92 31.92 -57.77
CA ALA A 34 40.15 31.48 -58.95
C ALA A 34 40.91 31.65 -60.26
N PRO A 35 40.30 31.48 -61.48
CA PRO A 35 39.01 30.97 -61.93
C PRO A 35 39.02 30.09 -63.21
N ALA A 36 37.80 29.82 -63.74
CA ALA A 36 37.44 29.47 -65.11
C ALA A 36 37.15 27.98 -65.37
N THR A 37 36.11 27.50 -65.99
CA THR A 37 35.34 27.94 -67.15
C THR A 37 34.08 27.09 -67.29
N GLU A 38 33.01 27.70 -67.80
CA GLU A 38 31.71 27.09 -68.14
C GLU A 38 31.81 26.03 -69.24
N THR A 39 30.92 25.07 -69.25
CA THR A 39 29.98 24.78 -70.39
C THR A 39 28.97 23.68 -70.02
N PRO A 40 27.74 23.70 -70.53
CA PRO A 40 26.56 23.07 -69.96
C PRO A 40 26.24 21.74 -70.61
N ALA A 41 25.54 20.89 -69.90
CA ALA A 41 24.62 19.94 -70.53
C ALA A 41 23.74 19.16 -69.53
N ALA A 42 22.50 19.10 -69.93
CA ALA A 42 21.50 18.07 -69.71
C ALA A 42 20.73 18.13 -68.38
N GLU A 43 19.51 18.60 -68.49
CA GLU A 43 18.37 18.35 -67.64
C GLU A 43 18.09 16.83 -67.52
N GLU A 44 18.14 16.30 -66.34
CA GLU A 44 17.46 15.07 -65.98
C GLU A 44 16.29 15.45 -65.04
N PRO A 45 15.15 14.73 -65.10
CA PRO A 45 13.93 15.17 -64.43
C PRO A 45 14.02 15.01 -62.92
N ALA A 46 13.55 16.03 -62.21
CA ALA A 46 13.39 16.04 -60.76
C ALA A 46 12.58 14.82 -60.29
N ALA A 47 13.22 13.96 -59.51
CA ALA A 47 12.52 13.03 -58.66
C ALA A 47 11.78 13.88 -57.60
N GLU A 48 10.45 13.77 -57.56
CA GLU A 48 9.63 14.22 -56.43
C GLU A 48 10.12 13.52 -55.18
N GLU A 49 10.78 14.25 -54.28
CA GLU A 49 10.93 13.83 -52.90
C GLU A 49 9.52 13.76 -52.30
N GLU A 50 8.98 12.53 -52.18
CA GLU A 50 7.90 12.24 -51.24
C GLU A 50 8.41 12.63 -49.86
N THR A 51 8.06 13.83 -49.40
CA THR A 51 8.08 14.16 -47.98
C THR A 51 7.08 13.22 -47.29
N THR A 52 7.57 12.11 -46.82
CA THR A 52 6.87 11.34 -45.78
C THR A 52 6.66 12.29 -44.60
N ALA A 53 5.46 12.82 -44.50
CA ALA A 53 5.03 13.55 -43.32
C ALA A 53 5.18 12.55 -42.18
N GLU A 54 6.16 12.75 -41.32
CA GLU A 54 6.30 12.08 -40.04
C GLU A 54 4.99 12.32 -39.31
N ALA A 55 4.25 11.21 -39.02
CA ALA A 55 3.02 11.27 -38.23
C ALA A 55 3.33 12.04 -36.94
N PRO A 56 2.47 12.92 -36.46
CA PRO A 56 2.72 13.64 -35.20
C PRO A 56 3.01 12.59 -34.13
N ALA A 57 4.16 12.69 -33.47
CA ALA A 57 4.49 11.83 -32.35
C ALA A 57 3.32 11.91 -31.36
N GLU A 58 2.60 10.83 -31.17
CA GLU A 58 1.52 10.77 -30.18
C GLU A 58 2.09 11.19 -28.84
N THR A 59 1.58 12.28 -28.28
CA THR A 59 1.98 12.74 -26.95
C THR A 59 1.64 11.63 -25.95
N LYS A 60 2.68 11.09 -25.31
CA LYS A 60 2.50 10.05 -24.30
C LYS A 60 1.58 10.57 -23.19
N LYS A 61 0.59 9.76 -22.82
CA LYS A 61 -0.26 10.08 -21.67
C LYS A 61 0.55 10.03 -20.38
N THR A 62 0.24 10.94 -19.45
CA THR A 62 0.89 11.03 -18.15
C THR A 62 0.01 10.41 -17.08
N ILE A 63 0.57 9.50 -16.30
CA ILE A 63 -0.09 8.86 -15.16
C ILE A 63 0.60 9.33 -13.89
N TYR A 64 -0.09 10.15 -13.10
CA TYR A 64 0.34 10.49 -11.76
C TYR A 64 -0.09 9.37 -10.80
N VAL A 65 0.85 8.89 -10.01
CA VAL A 65 0.60 7.88 -8.97
C VAL A 65 0.80 8.54 -7.62
N LEU A 66 -0.27 8.65 -6.83
CA LEU A 66 -0.22 9.26 -5.50
C LEU A 66 -0.29 8.16 -4.44
N ALA A 67 0.83 7.93 -3.74
CA ALA A 67 0.98 6.86 -2.78
C ALA A 67 1.61 7.35 -1.47
N PRO A 68 1.38 6.67 -0.32
CA PRO A 68 2.06 7.02 0.93
C PRO A 68 3.57 6.90 0.81
N ASN A 69 4.30 7.62 1.66
CA ASN A 69 5.75 7.47 1.78
C ASN A 69 6.10 6.00 2.10
N PRO A 70 7.15 5.43 1.47
CA PRO A 70 7.57 4.04 1.71
C PRO A 70 8.42 3.93 3.00
N ASP A 71 7.87 4.35 4.13
CA ASP A 71 8.59 4.44 5.41
C ASP A 71 8.46 3.15 6.24
N HIS A 72 7.25 2.64 6.48
CA HIS A 72 7.04 1.42 7.28
C HIS A 72 5.63 0.81 7.07
N GLY A 73 5.48 -0.44 7.49
CA GLY A 73 4.20 -1.14 7.52
C GLY A 73 3.56 -1.39 6.15
N TRP A 74 2.28 -1.65 6.17
CA TRP A 74 1.49 -1.94 4.97
C TRP A 74 1.43 -0.72 4.03
N THR A 75 1.20 0.47 4.58
CA THR A 75 1.14 1.72 3.80
C THR A 75 2.48 2.04 3.13
N GLY A 76 3.60 1.80 3.81
CA GLY A 76 4.93 1.95 3.23
C GLY A 76 5.17 0.97 2.09
N ALA A 77 4.67 -0.25 2.19
CA ALA A 77 4.75 -1.23 1.11
C ALA A 77 3.96 -0.81 -0.15
N ILE A 78 2.83 -0.09 0.00
CA ILE A 78 2.11 0.52 -1.14
C ILE A 78 3.04 1.41 -1.97
N GLY A 79 3.82 2.29 -1.32
CA GLY A 79 4.78 3.16 -2.01
C GLY A 79 5.84 2.38 -2.79
N VAL A 80 6.33 1.26 -2.23
CA VAL A 80 7.29 0.37 -2.91
C VAL A 80 6.68 -0.29 -4.14
N PHE A 81 5.47 -0.84 -4.05
CA PHE A 81 4.77 -1.45 -5.19
C PHE A 81 4.38 -0.41 -6.24
N ALA A 82 3.98 0.80 -5.82
CA ALA A 82 3.71 1.91 -6.73
C ALA A 82 4.95 2.28 -7.54
N GLN A 83 6.13 2.41 -6.90
CA GLN A 83 7.38 2.70 -7.59
C GLN A 83 7.72 1.61 -8.61
N ALA A 84 7.60 0.34 -8.23
CA ALA A 84 7.89 -0.76 -9.14
C ALA A 84 7.02 -0.72 -10.41
N LYS A 85 5.72 -0.40 -10.28
CA LYS A 85 4.81 -0.29 -11.44
C LYS A 85 5.10 0.96 -12.28
N VAL A 86 5.47 2.07 -11.66
CA VAL A 86 5.91 3.28 -12.36
C VAL A 86 7.16 3.01 -13.18
N ASP A 87 8.15 2.30 -12.62
CA ASP A 87 9.38 1.93 -13.32
C ASP A 87 9.08 1.01 -14.51
N GLU A 88 8.18 0.04 -14.35
CA GLU A 88 7.72 -0.86 -15.42
C GLU A 88 7.11 -0.07 -16.59
N LEU A 89 6.13 0.83 -16.31
CA LEU A 89 5.45 1.63 -17.33
C LEU A 89 6.41 2.57 -18.08
N ASN A 90 7.36 3.17 -17.36
CA ASN A 90 8.38 4.02 -17.97
C ASN A 90 9.36 3.21 -18.84
N ALA A 91 9.70 1.97 -18.43
CA ALA A 91 10.54 1.09 -19.23
C ALA A 91 9.84 0.62 -20.52
N GLU A 92 8.52 0.38 -20.47
CA GLU A 92 7.71 0.11 -21.68
C GLU A 92 7.66 1.29 -22.63
N GLY A 93 7.76 2.51 -22.11
CA GLY A 93 7.86 3.74 -22.88
C GLY A 93 6.57 4.23 -23.55
N ARG A 94 5.40 3.59 -23.28
CA ARG A 94 4.08 4.01 -23.80
C ARG A 94 3.48 5.17 -23.02
N TYR A 95 3.78 5.25 -21.73
CA TYR A 95 3.28 6.24 -20.79
C TYR A 95 4.44 7.04 -20.19
N ASN A 96 4.11 8.19 -19.60
CA ASN A 96 4.97 8.94 -18.69
C ASN A 96 4.38 8.78 -17.28
N ALA A 97 4.88 7.82 -16.50
CA ALA A 97 4.39 7.55 -15.16
C ALA A 97 5.24 8.30 -14.12
N ILE A 98 4.58 9.00 -13.19
CA ILE A 98 5.22 9.86 -12.18
C ILE A 98 4.68 9.47 -10.80
N LEU A 99 5.54 8.93 -9.93
CA LEU A 99 5.20 8.71 -8.54
C LEU A 99 5.39 10.00 -7.74
N GLN A 100 4.36 10.38 -6.98
CA GLN A 100 4.42 11.41 -5.95
C GLN A 100 4.02 10.78 -4.62
N THR A 101 4.90 10.82 -3.64
CA THR A 101 4.59 10.30 -2.31
C THR A 101 4.12 11.41 -1.38
N PHE A 102 3.33 11.06 -0.38
CA PHE A 102 2.80 11.99 0.61
C PHE A 102 2.97 11.46 2.04
N ALA A 103 3.09 12.36 3.00
CA ALA A 103 3.12 12.05 4.43
C ALA A 103 1.78 12.36 5.12
N SER A 104 0.95 13.19 4.49
CA SER A 104 -0.32 13.66 5.06
C SER A 104 -1.39 13.86 3.99
N ALA A 105 -2.65 14.00 4.42
CA ALA A 105 -3.75 14.39 3.53
C ALA A 105 -3.51 15.75 2.90
N ASP A 106 -2.97 16.72 3.66
CA ASP A 106 -2.66 18.07 3.15
C ASP A 106 -1.62 18.03 2.02
N ASP A 107 -0.63 17.13 2.09
CA ASP A 107 0.35 16.95 1.01
C ASP A 107 -0.34 16.40 -0.24
N GLN A 108 -1.19 15.40 -0.09
CA GLN A 108 -1.90 14.79 -1.21
C GLN A 108 -2.91 15.77 -1.85
N ILE A 109 -3.61 16.60 -1.06
CA ILE A 109 -4.48 17.65 -1.55
C ILE A 109 -3.68 18.61 -2.47
N LYS A 110 -2.53 19.09 -2.02
CA LYS A 110 -1.66 19.97 -2.83
C LYS A 110 -1.20 19.29 -4.12
N GLN A 111 -0.85 18.00 -4.07
CA GLN A 111 -0.48 17.25 -5.27
C GLN A 111 -1.64 17.21 -6.28
N ILE A 112 -2.86 16.99 -5.81
CA ILE A 112 -4.05 17.00 -6.68
C ILE A 112 -4.30 18.41 -7.26
N GLU A 113 -4.22 19.45 -6.44
CA GLU A 113 -4.36 20.85 -6.89
C GLU A 113 -3.32 21.21 -7.95
N ASP A 114 -2.06 20.80 -7.76
CA ASP A 114 -0.99 21.03 -8.73
C ASP A 114 -1.23 20.28 -10.06
N ILE A 115 -1.75 19.04 -10.00
CA ILE A 115 -2.11 18.27 -11.18
C ILE A 115 -3.26 18.96 -11.95
N ILE A 116 -4.28 19.44 -11.24
CA ILE A 116 -5.40 20.17 -11.84
C ILE A 116 -4.92 21.47 -12.51
N ALA A 117 -4.07 22.24 -11.82
CA ALA A 117 -3.54 23.50 -12.30
C ALA A 117 -2.68 23.33 -13.57
N ASN A 118 -2.05 22.19 -13.75
CA ASN A 118 -1.20 21.86 -14.90
C ASN A 118 -1.92 21.00 -15.96
N ASN A 119 -3.24 20.77 -15.83
CA ASN A 119 -4.01 19.97 -16.78
C ASN A 119 -4.15 20.70 -18.12
N PRO A 120 -3.66 20.15 -19.26
CA PRO A 120 -3.83 20.75 -20.58
C PRO A 120 -5.27 20.67 -21.12
N GLY A 121 -6.14 19.87 -20.48
CA GLY A 121 -7.53 19.72 -20.88
C GLY A 121 -7.77 18.83 -22.12
N ASP A 122 -6.76 18.10 -22.56
CA ASP A 122 -6.79 17.24 -23.75
C ASP A 122 -6.97 15.74 -23.46
N GLY A 123 -7.18 15.37 -22.18
CA GLY A 123 -7.34 13.99 -21.74
C GLY A 123 -6.02 13.19 -21.70
N SER A 124 -4.88 13.88 -21.70
CA SER A 124 -3.55 13.26 -21.67
C SER A 124 -3.05 12.96 -20.25
N ILE A 125 -3.79 13.39 -19.21
CA ILE A 125 -3.42 13.19 -17.79
C ILE A 125 -4.43 12.29 -17.09
N GLY A 126 -3.96 11.42 -16.20
CA GLY A 126 -4.80 10.66 -15.26
C GLY A 126 -4.08 10.42 -13.93
N VAL A 127 -4.85 10.05 -12.91
CA VAL A 127 -4.36 9.87 -11.55
C VAL A 127 -4.74 8.49 -11.00
N ALA A 128 -3.77 7.72 -10.55
CA ALA A 128 -4.00 6.51 -9.75
C ALA A 128 -3.59 6.79 -8.30
N MET A 129 -4.46 6.54 -7.33
CA MET A 129 -4.17 6.96 -5.96
C MET A 129 -4.64 5.97 -4.90
N LEU A 130 -3.96 5.98 -3.76
CA LEU A 130 -4.52 5.54 -2.49
C LEU A 130 -4.87 6.81 -1.69
N PRO A 131 -6.15 7.13 -1.46
CA PRO A 131 -6.53 8.31 -0.68
C PRO A 131 -5.99 8.24 0.76
N ALA A 132 -5.43 9.32 1.27
CA ALA A 132 -4.92 9.37 2.63
C ALA A 132 -6.03 9.15 3.67
N ASN A 133 -7.14 9.85 3.50
CA ASN A 133 -8.36 9.76 4.31
C ASN A 133 -9.53 10.50 3.63
N THR A 134 -10.65 10.67 4.34
CA THR A 134 -11.86 11.34 3.83
C THR A 134 -11.72 12.85 3.61
N ASP A 135 -10.68 13.50 4.13
CA ASP A 135 -10.44 14.94 3.92
C ASP A 135 -10.16 15.27 2.45
N LEU A 136 -9.82 14.26 1.65
CA LEU A 136 -9.58 14.39 0.22
C LEU A 136 -10.86 14.55 -0.61
N GLU A 137 -12.05 14.40 -0.05
CA GLU A 137 -13.33 14.44 -0.78
C GLU A 137 -13.40 15.62 -1.77
N ASN A 138 -13.17 16.84 -1.27
CA ASN A 138 -13.25 18.04 -2.09
C ASN A 138 -12.18 18.08 -3.20
N ALA A 139 -10.96 17.66 -2.92
CA ALA A 139 -9.88 17.65 -3.91
C ALA A 139 -10.15 16.62 -5.02
N ILE A 140 -10.64 15.44 -4.67
CA ILE A 140 -11.04 14.41 -5.63
C ILE A 140 -12.23 14.85 -6.47
N GLN A 141 -13.23 15.54 -5.87
CA GLN A 141 -14.33 16.11 -6.64
C GLN A 141 -13.83 17.14 -7.66
N GLN A 142 -12.92 18.02 -7.27
CA GLN A 142 -12.31 18.99 -8.19
C GLN A 142 -11.52 18.32 -9.32
N LEU A 143 -10.82 17.20 -9.02
CA LEU A 143 -10.11 16.41 -10.03
C LEU A 143 -11.10 15.86 -11.08
N ALA A 144 -12.23 15.32 -10.62
CA ALA A 144 -13.30 14.81 -11.48
C ALA A 144 -13.96 15.96 -12.31
N ASP A 145 -14.24 17.11 -11.68
CA ASP A 145 -14.82 18.29 -12.34
C ASP A 145 -13.88 18.86 -13.42
N ALA A 146 -12.56 18.71 -13.23
CA ALA A 146 -11.55 19.08 -14.23
C ALA A 146 -11.44 18.06 -15.38
N GLY A 147 -12.26 16.99 -15.37
CA GLY A 147 -12.27 15.96 -16.41
C GLY A 147 -11.02 15.08 -16.41
N ILE A 148 -10.29 15.01 -15.31
CA ILE A 148 -9.11 14.15 -15.16
C ILE A 148 -9.57 12.77 -14.68
N PRO A 149 -9.41 11.70 -15.49
CA PRO A 149 -9.77 10.35 -15.06
C PRO A 149 -8.89 9.91 -13.90
N TYR A 150 -9.49 9.23 -12.92
CA TYR A 150 -8.74 8.70 -11.80
C TYR A 150 -9.22 7.31 -11.38
N THR A 151 -8.32 6.55 -10.76
CA THR A 151 -8.58 5.28 -10.09
C THR A 151 -8.18 5.39 -8.62
N ALA A 152 -8.94 4.77 -7.73
CA ALA A 152 -8.69 4.82 -6.30
C ALA A 152 -8.52 3.41 -5.71
N ALA A 153 -7.63 3.28 -4.73
CA ALA A 153 -7.37 2.04 -4.00
C ALA A 153 -7.79 2.16 -2.53
N ASP A 154 -8.26 1.06 -1.95
CA ASP A 154 -8.44 0.84 -0.51
C ASP A 154 -9.44 1.79 0.16
N ARG A 155 -9.02 3.01 0.44
CA ARG A 155 -9.80 4.03 1.16
C ARG A 155 -10.75 4.78 0.24
N ILE A 156 -11.74 4.06 -0.27
CA ILE A 156 -12.74 4.64 -1.19
C ILE A 156 -13.63 5.61 -0.41
N ILE A 157 -13.70 6.85 -0.89
CA ILE A 157 -14.54 7.89 -0.30
C ILE A 157 -15.94 7.82 -0.96
N PRO A 158 -17.01 7.42 -0.21
CA PRO A 158 -18.30 7.08 -0.82
C PRO A 158 -18.93 8.20 -1.63
N SER A 159 -18.80 9.46 -1.19
CA SER A 159 -19.39 10.62 -1.85
C SER A 159 -18.87 10.91 -3.24
N VAL A 160 -17.61 10.51 -3.53
CA VAL A 160 -16.94 10.70 -4.83
C VAL A 160 -16.63 9.40 -5.55
N ALA A 161 -16.97 8.25 -4.97
CA ALA A 161 -16.69 6.93 -5.55
C ALA A 161 -17.24 6.77 -6.98
N SER A 162 -18.43 7.31 -7.25
CA SER A 162 -19.08 7.22 -8.56
C SER A 162 -18.39 8.03 -9.66
N THR A 163 -17.46 8.92 -9.33
CA THR A 163 -16.72 9.73 -10.31
C THR A 163 -15.41 9.06 -10.75
N ALA A 164 -14.96 8.01 -10.04
CA ALA A 164 -13.77 7.25 -10.40
C ALA A 164 -13.99 6.40 -11.66
N VAL A 165 -12.92 6.18 -12.42
CA VAL A 165 -12.87 5.16 -13.47
C VAL A 165 -12.99 3.78 -12.84
N SER A 166 -12.27 3.55 -11.73
CA SER A 166 -12.34 2.30 -10.98
C SER A 166 -11.97 2.51 -9.52
N ASN A 167 -12.67 1.81 -8.64
CA ASN A 167 -12.41 1.69 -7.21
C ASN A 167 -11.95 0.27 -6.90
N ILE A 168 -10.68 0.10 -6.54
CA ILE A 168 -10.09 -1.19 -6.23
C ILE A 168 -9.99 -1.36 -4.73
N LYS A 169 -10.70 -2.34 -4.18
CA LYS A 169 -10.71 -2.60 -2.73
C LYS A 169 -10.85 -4.08 -2.43
N TYR A 170 -10.51 -4.46 -1.22
CA TYR A 170 -10.93 -5.74 -0.65
C TYR A 170 -12.20 -5.57 0.15
N ASP A 171 -12.96 -6.65 0.30
CA ASP A 171 -14.14 -6.66 1.17
C ASP A 171 -13.70 -6.79 2.63
N ASN A 172 -13.68 -5.66 3.34
CA ASN A 172 -13.28 -5.63 4.74
C ASN A 172 -14.29 -6.37 5.66
N VAL A 173 -15.56 -6.44 5.28
CA VAL A 173 -16.56 -7.26 5.99
C VAL A 173 -16.23 -8.75 5.80
N GLU A 174 -15.87 -9.17 4.57
CA GLU A 174 -15.42 -10.54 4.30
C GLU A 174 -14.16 -10.89 5.11
N ILE A 175 -13.21 -9.96 5.26
CA ILE A 175 -11.98 -10.14 6.06
C ILE A 175 -12.33 -10.44 7.52
N GLY A 176 -13.21 -9.65 8.13
CA GLY A 176 -13.66 -9.90 9.50
C GLY A 176 -14.38 -11.24 9.65
N ALA A 177 -15.27 -11.55 8.70
CA ALA A 177 -15.98 -12.82 8.65
C ALA A 177 -15.02 -14.01 8.48
N ALA A 178 -13.95 -13.87 7.70
CA ALA A 178 -12.91 -14.88 7.53
C ALA A 178 -12.18 -15.18 8.84
N ALA A 179 -11.81 -14.14 9.60
CA ALA A 179 -11.18 -14.29 10.91
C ALA A 179 -12.11 -15.02 11.89
N ALA A 180 -13.38 -14.62 11.99
CA ALA A 180 -14.37 -15.28 12.83
C ALA A 180 -14.57 -16.74 12.42
N SER A 181 -14.74 -17.02 11.13
CA SER A 181 -14.91 -18.37 10.59
C SER A 181 -13.72 -19.28 10.91
N TYR A 182 -12.50 -18.76 10.79
CA TYR A 182 -11.31 -19.53 11.19
C TYR A 182 -11.33 -19.88 12.68
N LEU A 183 -11.56 -18.90 13.57
CA LEU A 183 -11.58 -19.16 15.03
C LEU A 183 -12.70 -20.12 15.42
N VAL A 184 -13.89 -20.01 14.82
CA VAL A 184 -14.99 -20.98 15.00
C VAL A 184 -14.56 -22.37 14.54
N SER A 185 -13.84 -22.51 13.43
CA SER A 185 -13.30 -23.80 12.96
C SER A 185 -12.29 -24.43 13.92
N LYS A 186 -11.68 -23.61 14.79
CA LYS A 186 -10.76 -24.03 15.86
C LYS A 186 -11.46 -24.29 17.19
N GLY A 187 -12.79 -24.29 17.17
CA GLY A 187 -13.62 -24.67 18.30
C GLY A 187 -14.13 -23.51 19.15
N MET A 188 -14.03 -22.27 18.68
CA MET A 188 -14.60 -21.12 19.37
C MET A 188 -16.14 -21.22 19.42
N VAL A 189 -16.69 -21.03 20.62
CA VAL A 189 -18.13 -21.04 20.87
C VAL A 189 -18.56 -19.82 21.68
N GLU A 190 -19.86 -19.53 21.70
CA GLU A 190 -20.42 -18.44 22.50
C GLU A 190 -20.04 -18.55 23.98
N GLY A 191 -19.57 -17.45 24.54
CA GLY A 191 -19.09 -17.37 25.94
C GLY A 191 -17.58 -17.57 26.08
N ASP A 192 -16.86 -18.06 25.06
CA ASP A 192 -15.39 -18.06 25.07
C ASP A 192 -14.87 -16.63 25.06
N LYS A 193 -13.79 -16.38 25.81
CA LYS A 193 -13.11 -15.09 25.78
C LYS A 193 -12.39 -14.89 24.46
N VAL A 194 -12.72 -13.80 23.79
CA VAL A 194 -12.11 -13.36 22.53
C VAL A 194 -11.56 -11.94 22.71
N VAL A 195 -10.39 -11.67 22.18
CA VAL A 195 -9.87 -10.31 22.10
C VAL A 195 -9.71 -9.89 20.65
N CYS A 196 -10.30 -8.74 20.29
CA CYS A 196 -10.14 -8.09 18.99
C CYS A 196 -9.19 -6.89 19.14
N ILE A 197 -8.14 -6.85 18.32
CA ILE A 197 -7.18 -5.75 18.28
C ILE A 197 -7.45 -4.95 17.02
N GLU A 198 -7.99 -3.75 17.25
CA GLU A 198 -8.58 -2.88 16.23
C GLU A 198 -7.57 -1.89 15.64
N GLY A 199 -7.92 -1.27 14.52
CA GLY A 199 -7.12 -0.29 13.79
C GLY A 199 -7.24 1.15 14.29
N ASP A 200 -7.87 2.01 13.49
CA ASP A 200 -7.93 3.46 13.73
C ASP A 200 -9.34 4.07 13.68
N GLY A 201 -10.39 3.24 13.59
CA GLY A 201 -11.77 3.66 13.42
C GLY A 201 -12.15 4.05 11.99
N SER A 202 -11.26 3.85 11.02
CA SER A 202 -11.58 3.99 9.58
C SER A 202 -12.59 2.94 9.13
N SER A 203 -13.12 3.07 7.90
CA SER A 203 -14.01 2.06 7.33
C SER A 203 -13.34 0.68 7.26
N ALA A 204 -12.04 0.60 6.97
CA ALA A 204 -11.32 -0.67 6.96
C ALA A 204 -11.36 -1.37 8.33
N ASP A 205 -11.24 -0.62 9.41
CA ASP A 205 -11.30 -1.12 10.78
C ASP A 205 -12.73 -1.50 11.19
N THR A 206 -13.66 -0.57 11.03
CA THR A 206 -15.07 -0.78 11.41
C THR A 206 -15.73 -1.90 10.62
N ASP A 207 -15.44 -2.02 9.32
CA ASP A 207 -15.99 -3.09 8.47
C ASP A 207 -15.43 -4.47 8.86
N ARG A 208 -14.15 -4.56 9.27
CA ARG A 208 -13.55 -5.81 9.79
C ARG A 208 -14.20 -6.22 11.12
N THR A 209 -14.38 -5.27 12.04
CA THR A 209 -15.09 -5.50 13.31
C THR A 209 -16.53 -5.93 13.05
N ASP A 210 -17.22 -5.23 12.16
CA ASP A 210 -18.59 -5.56 11.77
C ASP A 210 -18.71 -6.95 11.14
N GLY A 211 -17.81 -7.29 10.23
CA GLY A 211 -17.78 -8.59 9.56
C GLY A 211 -17.56 -9.74 10.55
N PHE A 212 -16.63 -9.58 11.49
CA PHE A 212 -16.38 -10.53 12.57
C PHE A 212 -17.63 -10.75 13.41
N ASN A 213 -18.22 -9.66 13.90
CA ASN A 213 -19.41 -9.71 14.76
C ASN A 213 -20.61 -10.29 14.03
N LYS A 214 -20.90 -9.83 12.81
CA LYS A 214 -22.00 -10.30 12.00
C LYS A 214 -21.88 -11.78 11.62
N TYR A 215 -20.64 -12.28 11.41
CA TYR A 215 -20.45 -13.72 11.20
C TYR A 215 -20.83 -14.52 12.43
N LEU A 216 -20.38 -14.11 13.61
CA LEU A 216 -20.73 -14.78 14.88
C LEU A 216 -22.23 -14.76 15.13
N LEU A 217 -22.91 -13.65 14.82
CA LEU A 217 -24.37 -13.52 14.94
C LEU A 217 -25.15 -14.24 13.82
N GLY A 218 -24.46 -14.84 12.83
CA GLY A 218 -25.10 -15.55 11.71
C GLY A 218 -25.74 -14.64 10.66
N GLU A 219 -25.38 -13.36 10.65
CA GLU A 219 -25.94 -12.36 9.72
C GLU A 219 -25.25 -12.36 8.35
N VAL A 220 -23.94 -12.66 8.31
CA VAL A 220 -23.15 -12.80 7.09
C VAL A 220 -22.57 -14.20 6.95
N GLU A 221 -22.12 -14.53 5.75
CA GLU A 221 -21.46 -15.77 5.42
C GLU A 221 -20.00 -15.52 4.94
N TYR A 222 -19.16 -16.52 5.09
CA TYR A 222 -17.83 -16.54 4.50
C TYR A 222 -17.67 -17.82 3.67
N ASN A 223 -17.20 -17.70 2.42
CA ASN A 223 -17.13 -18.81 1.45
C ASN A 223 -18.43 -19.59 1.31
N GLY A 224 -19.59 -18.90 1.31
CA GLY A 224 -20.91 -19.49 1.16
C GLY A 224 -21.37 -20.28 2.40
N LYS A 225 -20.74 -20.09 3.56
CA LYS A 225 -21.10 -20.75 4.81
C LYS A 225 -21.37 -19.73 5.92
N LYS A 226 -22.48 -19.91 6.61
CA LYS A 226 -22.77 -19.25 7.88
C LYS A 226 -22.22 -20.08 9.04
N ILE A 227 -22.10 -19.46 10.20
CA ILE A 227 -21.85 -20.18 11.44
C ILE A 227 -23.02 -21.16 11.71
N ASP A 228 -22.70 -22.40 12.12
CA ASP A 228 -23.73 -23.42 12.36
C ASP A 228 -24.64 -23.10 13.56
N THR A 229 -24.09 -22.44 14.58
CA THR A 229 -24.80 -22.00 15.79
C THR A 229 -24.53 -20.50 15.98
N PRO A 230 -25.43 -19.63 15.50
CA PRO A 230 -25.31 -18.19 15.72
C PRO A 230 -25.25 -17.84 17.21
N TRP A 231 -24.36 -16.92 17.54
CA TRP A 231 -24.27 -16.37 18.89
C TRP A 231 -25.46 -15.45 19.17
N THR A 232 -25.83 -15.36 20.42
CA THR A 232 -26.92 -14.49 20.91
C THR A 232 -26.40 -13.24 21.59
N SER A 233 -25.12 -13.22 22.00
CA SER A 233 -24.42 -12.10 22.63
C SER A 233 -22.94 -12.07 22.23
N LEU A 234 -22.36 -10.88 22.23
CA LEU A 234 -20.94 -10.62 22.05
C LEU A 234 -20.26 -10.18 23.36
N ASP A 235 -20.90 -10.39 24.53
CA ASP A 235 -20.40 -9.92 25.82
C ASP A 235 -19.03 -10.50 26.21
N SER A 236 -18.64 -11.63 25.62
CA SER A 236 -17.32 -12.27 25.83
C SER A 236 -16.23 -11.77 24.89
N VAL A 237 -16.56 -10.87 23.95
CA VAL A 237 -15.61 -10.26 23.03
C VAL A 237 -15.11 -8.92 23.58
N SER A 238 -13.81 -8.79 23.77
CA SER A 238 -13.14 -7.58 24.21
C SER A 238 -12.50 -6.87 23.01
N TYR A 239 -12.71 -5.57 22.90
CA TYR A 239 -12.18 -4.73 21.82
C TYR A 239 -11.11 -3.80 22.36
N SER A 240 -10.01 -3.64 21.62
CA SER A 240 -8.91 -2.75 22.04
C SER A 240 -9.27 -1.27 21.98
N GLY A 241 -10.25 -0.92 21.14
CA GLY A 241 -10.36 0.43 20.63
C GLY A 241 -9.21 0.76 19.68
N SER A 242 -9.12 2.03 19.26
CA SER A 242 -8.15 2.44 18.27
C SER A 242 -6.70 2.24 18.72
N THR A 243 -5.95 1.42 17.97
CA THR A 243 -4.48 1.32 18.09
C THR A 243 -3.76 2.24 17.11
N GLY A 244 -4.48 2.86 16.15
CA GLY A 244 -3.92 3.67 15.07
C GLY A 244 -3.06 2.85 14.09
N TRP A 245 -3.36 1.54 13.92
CA TRP A 245 -2.56 0.57 13.16
C TRP A 245 -1.11 0.45 13.64
N ASN A 246 -0.84 0.84 14.90
CA ASN A 246 0.49 0.90 15.48
C ASN A 246 0.76 -0.35 16.32
N PRO A 247 1.74 -1.20 15.96
CA PRO A 247 2.09 -2.40 16.72
C PRO A 247 2.44 -2.12 18.18
N ALA A 248 3.11 -0.99 18.49
CA ALA A 248 3.46 -0.65 19.86
C ALA A 248 2.22 -0.36 20.73
N ASN A 249 1.17 0.25 20.15
CA ASN A 249 -0.09 0.48 20.84
C ASN A 249 -0.86 -0.84 21.05
N ALA A 250 -0.84 -1.74 20.05
CA ALA A 250 -1.43 -3.07 20.16
C ALA A 250 -0.72 -3.91 21.24
N GLN A 251 0.61 -3.87 21.27
CA GLN A 251 1.40 -4.50 22.33
C GLN A 251 1.01 -3.98 23.72
N ALA A 252 1.01 -2.66 23.91
CA ALA A 252 0.65 -2.03 25.18
C ALA A 252 -0.78 -2.36 25.62
N TYR A 253 -1.72 -2.42 24.67
CA TYR A 253 -3.08 -2.88 24.96
C TYR A 253 -3.09 -4.31 25.45
N PHE A 254 -2.45 -5.24 24.72
CA PHE A 254 -2.45 -6.65 25.08
C PHE A 254 -1.74 -6.91 26.42
N GLU A 255 -0.65 -6.20 26.69
CA GLU A 255 0.02 -6.23 28.01
C GLU A 255 -0.93 -5.77 29.12
N THR A 256 -1.70 -4.71 28.90
CA THR A 256 -2.71 -4.22 29.83
C THR A 256 -3.85 -5.22 30.01
N TYR A 257 -4.35 -5.80 28.92
CA TYR A 257 -5.39 -6.84 28.95
C TYR A 257 -4.95 -8.05 29.80
N MET A 258 -3.72 -8.51 29.58
CA MET A 258 -3.14 -9.66 30.31
C MET A 258 -2.68 -9.32 31.74
N SER A 259 -2.66 -8.05 32.15
CA SER A 259 -2.39 -7.68 33.54
C SER A 259 -3.50 -8.15 34.49
N ASN A 260 -4.70 -8.42 33.97
CA ASN A 260 -5.73 -9.15 34.70
C ASN A 260 -5.52 -10.66 34.49
N ALA A 261 -5.10 -11.37 35.54
CA ALA A 261 -4.84 -12.81 35.49
C ALA A 261 -6.06 -13.65 35.05
N ASP A 262 -7.30 -13.13 35.24
CA ASP A 262 -8.51 -13.80 34.76
C ASP A 262 -8.53 -13.93 33.24
N ASN A 263 -7.76 -13.10 32.52
CA ASN A 263 -7.67 -13.14 31.05
C ASN A 263 -6.67 -14.19 30.53
N ALA A 264 -5.95 -14.87 31.42
CA ALA A 264 -5.05 -15.97 31.05
C ALA A 264 -5.76 -17.16 30.37
N ASP A 265 -7.08 -17.28 30.53
CA ASP A 265 -7.90 -18.32 29.87
C ASP A 265 -8.37 -17.90 28.46
N THR A 266 -8.07 -16.69 28.01
CA THR A 266 -8.36 -16.25 26.64
C THR A 266 -7.66 -17.14 25.62
N LYS A 267 -8.42 -17.63 24.65
CA LYS A 267 -7.91 -18.57 23.64
C LYS A 267 -7.94 -18.03 22.23
N TYR A 268 -8.72 -17.01 21.96
CA TYR A 268 -8.96 -16.53 20.60
C TYR A 268 -8.62 -15.05 20.48
N ILE A 269 -7.74 -14.73 19.52
CA ILE A 269 -7.28 -13.37 19.26
C ILE A 269 -7.53 -13.07 17.78
N ALA A 270 -8.26 -12.00 17.50
CA ALA A 270 -8.46 -11.46 16.18
C ALA A 270 -7.78 -10.09 16.09
N ALA A 271 -6.81 -9.92 15.20
CA ALA A 271 -6.16 -8.65 14.96
C ALA A 271 -6.43 -8.21 13.51
N TRP A 272 -6.76 -6.94 13.33
CA TRP A 272 -7.16 -6.42 12.01
C TRP A 272 -5.97 -6.10 11.09
N ASP A 273 -4.75 -6.30 11.57
CA ASP A 273 -3.52 -6.18 10.78
C ASP A 273 -2.49 -7.20 11.27
N SER A 274 -1.62 -7.67 10.36
CA SER A 274 -0.58 -8.64 10.70
C SER A 274 0.48 -8.09 11.66
N GLY A 275 0.77 -6.78 11.59
CA GLY A 275 1.66 -6.13 12.54
C GLY A 275 1.06 -6.08 13.94
N LEU A 276 -0.27 -5.84 14.04
CA LEU A 276 -1.01 -5.91 15.32
C LEU A 276 -1.04 -7.33 15.86
N ALA A 277 -1.19 -8.35 14.99
CA ALA A 277 -1.11 -9.74 15.37
C ALA A 277 0.27 -10.12 15.93
N LEU A 278 1.35 -9.72 15.24
CA LEU A 278 2.71 -10.00 15.70
C LEU A 278 3.06 -9.24 16.99
N ALA A 279 2.45 -8.08 17.25
CA ALA A 279 2.59 -7.36 18.51
C ALA A 279 2.10 -8.15 19.74
N VAL A 280 1.17 -9.08 19.56
CA VAL A 280 0.78 -10.04 20.61
C VAL A 280 1.97 -10.94 20.97
N CYS A 281 2.72 -11.42 19.97
CA CYS A 281 3.93 -12.20 20.20
C CYS A 281 5.00 -11.38 20.92
N ASP A 282 5.17 -10.11 20.55
CA ASP A 282 6.12 -9.18 21.19
C ASP A 282 5.75 -8.93 22.67
N ALA A 283 4.45 -8.75 22.97
CA ALA A 283 3.95 -8.59 24.34
C ALA A 283 4.27 -9.84 25.21
N LEU A 284 4.05 -11.03 24.65
CA LEU A 284 4.34 -12.29 25.34
C LEU A 284 5.85 -12.54 25.51
N ALA A 285 6.67 -12.09 24.57
CA ALA A 285 8.13 -12.16 24.68
C ALA A 285 8.70 -11.11 25.65
N GLY A 286 7.98 -10.00 25.89
CA GLY A 286 8.35 -8.93 26.80
C GLY A 286 8.27 -9.32 28.28
N SER A 287 8.55 -8.37 29.16
CA SER A 287 8.53 -8.57 30.63
C SER A 287 7.35 -7.88 31.33
N ALA A 288 6.43 -7.27 30.59
CA ALA A 288 5.30 -6.53 31.17
C ALA A 288 4.20 -7.46 31.71
N ILE A 289 4.03 -8.62 31.11
CA ILE A 289 3.11 -9.68 31.60
C ILE A 289 3.91 -10.59 32.52
N ASP A 290 3.37 -10.96 33.66
CA ASP A 290 4.03 -11.89 34.59
C ASP A 290 4.12 -13.29 33.99
N ASP A 291 5.16 -14.04 34.38
CA ASP A 291 5.46 -15.35 33.78
C ASP A 291 4.36 -16.39 34.03
N ALA A 292 3.71 -16.37 35.19
CA ALA A 292 2.63 -17.32 35.50
C ALA A 292 1.40 -17.09 34.61
N THR A 293 1.05 -15.84 34.35
CA THR A 293 -0.02 -15.45 33.39
C THR A 293 0.31 -15.89 31.98
N LYS A 294 1.57 -15.66 31.52
CA LYS A 294 2.03 -16.10 30.18
C LYS A 294 1.97 -17.61 30.04
N GLU A 295 2.49 -18.35 31.02
CA GLU A 295 2.48 -19.82 31.03
C GLU A 295 1.04 -20.36 30.98
N ALA A 296 0.13 -19.79 31.77
CA ALA A 296 -1.27 -20.19 31.76
C ALA A 296 -1.96 -19.90 30.41
N PHE A 297 -1.71 -18.72 29.83
CA PHE A 297 -2.24 -18.33 28.51
C PHE A 297 -1.73 -19.26 27.41
N LEU A 298 -0.42 -19.46 27.31
CA LEU A 298 0.19 -20.30 26.29
C LEU A 298 -0.18 -21.79 26.42
N ALA A 299 -0.40 -22.27 27.66
CA ALA A 299 -0.86 -23.65 27.90
C ALA A 299 -2.24 -23.92 27.28
N ASN A 300 -3.07 -22.90 27.01
CA ASN A 300 -4.36 -23.04 26.32
C ASN A 300 -4.21 -23.24 24.80
N GLY A 301 -3.00 -23.10 24.24
CA GLY A 301 -2.77 -23.16 22.79
C GLY A 301 -3.59 -22.10 22.04
N PRO A 302 -3.37 -20.80 22.28
CA PRO A 302 -4.20 -19.74 21.73
C PRO A 302 -4.16 -19.72 20.19
N PHE A 303 -5.25 -19.26 19.57
CA PHE A 303 -5.34 -19.05 18.13
C PHE A 303 -5.30 -17.56 17.83
N LEU A 304 -4.55 -17.19 16.80
CA LEU A 304 -4.31 -15.80 16.39
C LEU A 304 -4.66 -15.61 14.92
N THR A 305 -5.37 -14.52 14.63
CA THR A 305 -5.58 -14.10 13.23
C THR A 305 -4.96 -12.72 12.98
N GLY A 306 -4.48 -12.52 11.75
CA GLY A 306 -4.00 -11.24 11.24
C GLY A 306 -4.60 -10.93 9.87
N CYS A 307 -4.22 -9.79 9.31
CA CYS A 307 -4.60 -9.39 7.96
C CYS A 307 -3.50 -8.51 7.35
N GLY A 308 -3.14 -8.73 6.08
CA GLY A 308 -2.19 -7.88 5.39
C GLY A 308 -1.10 -8.62 4.61
N GLY A 309 -0.68 -9.78 5.09
CA GLY A 309 0.23 -10.68 4.38
C GLY A 309 1.68 -10.23 4.22
N PRO A 310 2.32 -9.52 5.19
CA PRO A 310 3.76 -9.28 5.12
C PRO A 310 4.53 -10.59 5.30
N LYS A 311 5.75 -10.64 4.77
CA LYS A 311 6.62 -11.83 4.83
C LYS A 311 6.84 -12.34 6.25
N SER A 312 6.82 -11.46 7.26
CA SER A 312 7.03 -11.81 8.66
C SER A 312 5.94 -12.73 9.21
N ILE A 313 4.66 -12.43 8.94
CA ILE A 313 3.56 -13.30 9.41
C ILE A 313 3.54 -14.62 8.62
N TYR A 314 3.82 -14.60 7.32
CA TYR A 314 3.88 -15.80 6.49
C TYR A 314 5.04 -16.73 6.91
N ALA A 315 6.19 -16.17 7.31
CA ALA A 315 7.29 -16.96 7.87
C ALA A 315 6.83 -17.69 9.13
N VAL A 316 6.15 -17.00 10.05
CA VAL A 316 5.60 -17.59 11.29
C VAL A 316 4.56 -18.67 10.97
N ILE A 317 3.64 -18.42 10.03
CA ILE A 317 2.63 -19.41 9.61
C ILE A 317 3.30 -20.65 8.99
N ALA A 318 4.40 -20.46 8.24
CA ALA A 318 5.19 -21.55 7.66
C ALA A 318 6.07 -22.31 8.69
N GLY A 319 6.08 -21.90 9.96
CA GLY A 319 6.85 -22.55 11.02
C GLY A 319 8.26 -21.98 11.22
N ASP A 320 8.59 -20.85 10.63
CA ASP A 320 9.83 -20.11 10.95
C ASP A 320 9.58 -19.14 12.12
N TYR A 321 9.85 -19.60 13.32
CA TYR A 321 9.68 -18.83 14.55
C TYR A 321 10.92 -18.05 14.98
N THR A 322 11.92 -17.90 14.10
CA THR A 322 13.21 -17.25 14.44
C THR A 322 13.03 -15.87 15.06
N ASN A 323 12.13 -15.05 14.51
CA ASN A 323 11.87 -13.71 15.02
C ASN A 323 10.77 -13.66 16.11
N TYR A 324 9.91 -14.67 16.17
CA TYR A 324 8.78 -14.75 17.09
C TYR A 324 8.70 -16.13 17.76
N PRO A 325 9.67 -16.50 18.62
CA PRO A 325 9.76 -17.85 19.20
C PRO A 325 8.51 -18.27 19.98
N VAL A 326 7.80 -17.31 20.60
CA VAL A 326 6.59 -17.59 21.36
C VAL A 326 5.46 -18.11 20.47
N ALA A 327 5.47 -17.79 19.20
CA ALA A 327 4.44 -18.20 18.24
C ALA A 327 4.38 -19.73 18.02
N GLU A 328 5.47 -20.45 18.32
CA GLU A 328 5.52 -21.93 18.30
C GLU A 328 4.50 -22.56 19.27
N GLN A 329 4.12 -21.83 20.33
CA GLN A 329 3.20 -22.31 21.36
C GLN A 329 1.73 -22.00 21.06
N PHE A 330 1.45 -21.31 19.94
CA PHE A 330 0.08 -21.07 19.51
C PHE A 330 -0.54 -22.35 18.92
N GLY A 331 -1.82 -22.55 19.15
CA GLY A 331 -2.60 -23.64 18.56
C GLY A 331 -2.78 -23.49 17.04
N GLY A 332 -2.58 -22.29 16.52
CA GLY A 332 -2.56 -21.95 15.10
C GLY A 332 -2.60 -20.46 14.86
N ILE A 333 -2.00 -20.06 13.74
CA ILE A 333 -1.98 -18.67 13.28
C ILE A 333 -2.52 -18.66 11.85
N MET A 334 -3.36 -17.69 11.55
CA MET A 334 -3.91 -17.45 10.23
C MET A 334 -3.76 -15.97 9.87
N ASP A 335 -3.52 -15.70 8.62
CA ASP A 335 -3.57 -14.35 8.07
C ASP A 335 -4.58 -14.25 6.94
N VAL A 336 -5.25 -13.11 6.80
CA VAL A 336 -6.15 -12.85 5.69
C VAL A 336 -5.40 -12.01 4.66
N THR A 337 -5.47 -12.38 3.38
CA THR A 337 -4.78 -11.63 2.33
C THR A 337 -5.33 -10.22 2.20
N TYR A 338 -4.43 -9.27 2.20
CA TYR A 338 -4.69 -7.85 1.93
C TYR A 338 -3.44 -7.23 1.31
N PRO A 339 -3.08 -7.65 0.09
CA PRO A 339 -1.77 -7.32 -0.47
C PRO A 339 -1.66 -5.84 -0.82
N PRO A 340 -0.59 -5.16 -0.38
CA PRO A 340 -0.32 -3.78 -0.77
C PRO A 340 -0.04 -3.63 -2.28
N ALA A 341 0.17 -4.73 -2.99
CA ALA A 341 0.27 -4.76 -4.44
C ALA A 341 -1.01 -4.31 -5.17
N MET A 342 -2.15 -4.17 -4.47
CA MET A 342 -3.40 -3.62 -5.04
C MET A 342 -3.20 -2.26 -5.73
N ILE A 343 -2.21 -1.48 -5.32
CA ILE A 343 -1.89 -0.22 -6.00
C ILE A 343 -1.42 -0.44 -7.44
N GLN A 344 -0.80 -1.58 -7.75
CA GLN A 344 -0.42 -1.93 -9.12
C GLN A 344 -1.65 -2.21 -9.98
N ASP A 345 -2.67 -2.88 -9.43
CA ASP A 345 -3.95 -3.09 -10.11
C ASP A 345 -4.68 -1.77 -10.32
N THR A 346 -4.58 -0.83 -9.37
CA THR A 346 -5.14 0.51 -9.46
C THR A 346 -4.50 1.31 -10.59
N ILE A 347 -3.18 1.26 -10.71
CA ILE A 347 -2.44 1.88 -11.81
C ILE A 347 -2.78 1.18 -13.14
N GLN A 348 -2.87 -0.15 -13.14
CA GLN A 348 -3.18 -0.93 -14.35
C GLN A 348 -4.61 -0.62 -14.85
N ALA A 349 -5.59 -0.44 -13.95
CA ALA A 349 -6.94 -0.06 -14.33
C ALA A 349 -6.98 1.29 -15.07
N LEU A 350 -6.15 2.27 -14.66
CA LEU A 350 -6.04 3.55 -15.37
C LEU A 350 -5.34 3.38 -16.72
N VAL A 351 -4.32 2.53 -16.82
CA VAL A 351 -3.68 2.15 -18.10
C VAL A 351 -4.70 1.52 -19.04
N ASP A 352 -5.48 0.56 -18.54
CA ASP A 352 -6.51 -0.14 -19.33
C ASP A 352 -7.58 0.82 -19.83
N TYR A 353 -8.01 1.77 -19.00
CA TYR A 353 -8.90 2.85 -19.42
C TYR A 353 -8.28 3.70 -20.54
N PHE A 354 -7.03 4.08 -20.43
CA PHE A 354 -6.33 4.85 -21.46
C PHE A 354 -6.12 4.04 -22.74
N ASP A 355 -6.01 2.73 -22.64
CA ASP A 355 -5.95 1.80 -23.79
C ASP A 355 -7.34 1.55 -24.42
N GLY A 356 -8.42 2.15 -23.86
CA GLY A 356 -9.79 1.99 -24.34
C GLY A 356 -10.43 0.65 -24.01
N LYS A 357 -9.89 -0.05 -23.01
CA LYS A 357 -10.48 -1.29 -22.51
C LYS A 357 -11.66 -1.00 -21.59
N ASP A 358 -12.54 -1.97 -21.44
CA ASP A 358 -13.61 -1.92 -20.44
C ASP A 358 -13.02 -2.14 -19.03
N VAL A 359 -13.26 -1.18 -18.13
CA VAL A 359 -12.78 -1.20 -16.75
C VAL A 359 -13.97 -1.15 -15.81
N PRO A 360 -14.16 -2.16 -14.95
CA PRO A 360 -15.25 -2.13 -13.97
C PRO A 360 -15.04 -1.00 -12.97
N GLN A 361 -16.09 -0.20 -12.72
CA GLN A 361 -16.02 0.90 -11.77
C GLN A 361 -15.79 0.41 -10.34
N GLU A 362 -16.45 -0.68 -9.94
CA GLU A 362 -16.21 -1.35 -8.66
C GLU A 362 -15.46 -2.66 -8.90
N ASN A 363 -14.27 -2.75 -8.33
CA ASN A 363 -13.42 -3.92 -8.37
C ASN A 363 -13.11 -4.37 -6.93
N THR A 364 -14.05 -5.13 -6.36
CA THR A 364 -13.90 -5.71 -5.03
C THR A 364 -13.24 -7.07 -5.14
N GLN A 365 -12.09 -7.22 -4.52
CA GLN A 365 -11.32 -8.45 -4.48
C GLN A 365 -11.66 -9.25 -3.23
N SER A 366 -11.78 -10.58 -3.37
CA SER A 366 -12.07 -11.48 -2.26
C SER A 366 -10.83 -11.74 -1.41
N ALA A 367 -11.05 -11.78 -0.11
CA ALA A 367 -10.03 -12.11 0.86
C ALA A 367 -9.80 -13.64 0.95
N GLN A 368 -8.55 -14.06 1.11
CA GLN A 368 -8.19 -15.47 1.26
C GLN A 368 -7.50 -15.70 2.60
N CYS A 369 -7.87 -16.78 3.28
CA CYS A 369 -7.16 -17.21 4.48
C CYS A 369 -5.88 -17.94 4.12
N VAL A 370 -4.77 -17.54 4.73
CA VAL A 370 -3.46 -18.19 4.67
C VAL A 370 -3.18 -18.86 6.02
N THR A 371 -2.98 -20.15 5.97
CA THR A 371 -2.71 -21.01 7.14
C THR A 371 -1.47 -21.86 6.86
N ALA A 372 -1.02 -22.64 7.82
CA ALA A 372 0.09 -23.57 7.61
C ALA A 372 -0.14 -24.60 6.48
N ASP A 373 -1.40 -24.80 6.07
CA ASP A 373 -1.74 -25.77 5.02
C ASP A 373 -1.55 -25.21 3.60
N ASN A 374 -1.47 -23.87 3.44
CA ASN A 374 -1.46 -23.22 2.13
C ASN A 374 -0.52 -21.98 2.00
N VAL A 375 0.34 -21.74 3.01
CA VAL A 375 1.34 -20.66 3.02
C VAL A 375 2.50 -20.93 2.05
#